data_72f80929bbe864a6adb49b001dd966c7
#
_entry.id   72f80929bbe864a6adb49b001dd966c7
#
_cell.length_a   1.000
_cell.length_b   1.000
_cell.length_c   1.000
_cell.angle_alpha   90.00
_cell.angle_beta   90.00
_cell.angle_gamma   90.00
#
_symmetry.space_group_name_H-M   'P 1'
#
loop_
_entity.id
_entity.type
_entity.pdbx_description
1 polymer ?
#
loop_
_entity_poly.entity_id
_entity_poly.type
_entity_poly.pdbx_seq_one_letter_code
_entity_poly.pdbx_strand_id
1 'polypeptide(L)'
;AAKIASGEITPYGKRVTDTIANGRWCTAKSPKKTQIEAIAPQLTELLAELAEAYDTNIRLINSASLLKENYRNFALLGDLQAKVAEVSKEENIVHISEINDMLARLISGNDTPFVFEKAGTYYSHFMIDEFQDTSAMQWENFLPLLRNATAQSETTPVMLVGDVKQSIYRWRGGDWSILARRAEEAFDHVVKTSLRENHRSRSEVVRFINAAVSACARSENDRIDALLDDAHAAGRIGTELRDELRGTVAEAYADAVQVPDERNTGGYVTVTYYGTERETTGPPVVETVERLQERGYAAGDIAILVRRNSEATRIASMLLEHKRTHPESPYRYDVITQDALVIGRSPVVNFVISCLRLAGNPEDSIHRAIYNRFLGRGFGERLPRDDTEFLLRLRLMPPEEAFENTVMRYGLGCSDEDISYLQALHEQIIVFTKSNVADIPLFLSWWTEKGSTKSIPMPSGGNAITIDTIHRSKGLGHKAVIIPYCNWSLTTKTGTVVWSGAEEDSPPAAVGQFPVHYKKAMENSHFAADYYREYVMSHVDNLNLFYVALTRAREELHIMLPVPGRTESERIGTLLDSVISRSGGEARLGDA
;
A
#
# COMPACT_ATOMS: atom_id res chain seq x y z
N ALA A 1 -21.94 -15.38 -31.58
CA ALA A 1 -22.85 -14.55 -32.34
C ALA A 1 -23.90 -13.87 -31.44
N ALA A 2 -24.75 -14.60 -30.70
CA ALA A 2 -25.80 -13.98 -29.85
C ALA A 2 -25.25 -13.00 -28.80
N LYS A 3 -24.15 -13.32 -28.12
CA LYS A 3 -23.47 -12.44 -27.15
C LYS A 3 -22.85 -11.21 -27.80
N ILE A 4 -22.27 -11.36 -28.99
CA ILE A 4 -21.73 -10.23 -29.77
C ILE A 4 -22.87 -9.30 -30.22
N ALA A 5 -23.97 -9.86 -30.68
CA ALA A 5 -25.15 -9.10 -31.05
C ALA A 5 -25.79 -8.34 -29.88
N SER A 6 -25.68 -8.82 -28.67
CA SER A 6 -26.11 -8.14 -27.43
C SER A 6 -25.10 -7.13 -26.85
N GLY A 7 -23.96 -6.93 -27.52
CA GLY A 7 -22.88 -6.05 -27.03
C GLY A 7 -21.97 -6.69 -25.98
N GLU A 8 -22.15 -7.96 -25.62
CA GLU A 8 -21.24 -8.73 -24.79
C GLU A 8 -20.11 -9.32 -25.65
N ILE A 9 -18.96 -8.68 -25.65
CA ILE A 9 -17.79 -9.14 -26.36
C ILE A 9 -16.92 -9.95 -25.41
N THR A 10 -17.06 -11.28 -25.49
CA THR A 10 -16.22 -12.22 -24.73
C THR A 10 -15.33 -12.99 -25.70
N PRO A 11 -14.05 -13.28 -25.30
CA PRO A 11 -13.18 -14.12 -26.11
C PRO A 11 -13.85 -15.45 -26.44
N TYR A 12 -13.67 -15.92 -27.66
CA TYR A 12 -14.12 -17.27 -28.03
C TYR A 12 -13.14 -18.31 -27.45
N GLY A 13 -13.68 -19.40 -26.93
CA GLY A 13 -12.88 -20.43 -26.28
C GLY A 13 -12.37 -21.51 -27.23
N LYS A 14 -11.52 -22.40 -26.70
CA LYS A 14 -10.91 -23.55 -27.40
C LYS A 14 -11.89 -24.34 -28.29
N ARG A 15 -13.16 -24.44 -27.88
CA ARG A 15 -14.19 -25.13 -28.69
C ARG A 15 -14.42 -24.48 -30.05
N VAL A 16 -14.29 -23.17 -30.16
CA VAL A 16 -14.45 -22.45 -31.45
C VAL A 16 -13.23 -22.69 -32.33
N THR A 17 -12.02 -22.56 -31.79
CA THR A 17 -10.78 -22.85 -32.54
C THR A 17 -10.73 -24.31 -32.99
N ASP A 18 -11.10 -25.26 -32.14
CA ASP A 18 -11.17 -26.67 -32.50
C ASP A 18 -12.23 -26.94 -33.60
N THR A 19 -13.36 -26.22 -33.59
CA THR A 19 -14.41 -26.34 -34.61
C THR A 19 -13.94 -25.77 -35.94
N ILE A 20 -13.26 -24.64 -35.98
CA ILE A 20 -12.67 -24.07 -37.19
C ILE A 20 -11.62 -25.01 -37.76
N ALA A 21 -10.71 -25.52 -36.92
CA ALA A 21 -9.62 -26.40 -37.34
C ALA A 21 -10.10 -27.77 -37.86
N ASN A 22 -11.12 -28.36 -37.23
CA ASN A 22 -11.53 -29.73 -37.47
C ASN A 22 -12.89 -29.86 -38.21
N GLY A 23 -13.61 -28.78 -38.44
CA GLY A 23 -14.95 -28.77 -39.08
C GLY A 23 -16.02 -29.54 -38.28
N ARG A 24 -15.79 -29.83 -36.99
CA ARG A 24 -16.65 -30.72 -36.21
C ARG A 24 -17.68 -29.93 -35.39
N TRP A 25 -18.93 -29.91 -35.86
CA TRP A 25 -20.05 -29.16 -35.30
C TRP A 25 -20.94 -29.93 -34.32
N CYS A 26 -20.88 -31.27 -34.37
CA CYS A 26 -21.69 -32.10 -33.52
C CYS A 26 -20.95 -33.36 -33.03
N THR A 27 -21.49 -34.01 -32.01
CA THR A 27 -21.00 -35.32 -31.57
C THR A 27 -21.46 -36.43 -32.48
N ALA A 28 -20.73 -37.54 -32.50
CA ALA A 28 -21.08 -38.71 -33.34
C ALA A 28 -22.51 -39.28 -33.08
N LYS A 29 -23.05 -39.02 -31.89
CA LYS A 29 -24.38 -39.51 -31.44
C LYS A 29 -25.50 -38.46 -31.65
N SER A 30 -25.26 -37.34 -32.31
CA SER A 30 -26.28 -36.32 -32.53
C SER A 30 -27.42 -36.83 -33.41
N PRO A 31 -28.70 -36.70 -33.01
CA PRO A 31 -29.83 -37.15 -33.83
C PRO A 31 -30.00 -36.34 -35.14
N LYS A 32 -29.40 -35.16 -35.23
CA LYS A 32 -29.44 -34.28 -36.43
C LYS A 32 -28.10 -34.23 -37.16
N LYS A 33 -27.25 -35.23 -37.00
CA LYS A 33 -25.89 -35.27 -37.53
C LYS A 33 -25.84 -34.98 -39.01
N THR A 34 -26.62 -35.70 -39.83
CA THR A 34 -26.63 -35.54 -41.28
C THR A 34 -27.04 -34.14 -41.76
N GLN A 35 -28.00 -33.51 -41.05
CA GLN A 35 -28.43 -32.15 -41.35
C GLN A 35 -27.36 -31.13 -41.00
N ILE A 36 -26.66 -31.33 -39.88
CA ILE A 36 -25.58 -30.44 -39.43
C ILE A 36 -24.36 -30.60 -40.37
N GLU A 37 -23.98 -31.80 -40.72
CA GLU A 37 -22.87 -32.08 -41.65
C GLU A 37 -23.10 -31.49 -43.05
N ALA A 38 -24.34 -31.43 -43.53
CA ALA A 38 -24.67 -30.83 -44.82
C ALA A 38 -24.39 -29.31 -44.88
N ILE A 39 -24.53 -28.60 -43.77
CA ILE A 39 -24.30 -27.14 -43.67
C ILE A 39 -22.97 -26.80 -42.97
N ALA A 40 -22.24 -27.79 -42.46
CA ALA A 40 -21.00 -27.62 -41.70
C ALA A 40 -19.92 -26.82 -42.47
N PRO A 41 -19.69 -27.01 -43.78
CA PRO A 41 -18.71 -26.23 -44.53
C PRO A 41 -19.04 -24.74 -44.51
N GLN A 42 -20.28 -24.36 -44.81
CA GLN A 42 -20.73 -22.95 -44.76
C GLN A 42 -20.64 -22.34 -43.37
N LEU A 43 -21.03 -23.12 -42.35
CA LEU A 43 -20.91 -22.67 -40.97
C LEU A 43 -19.45 -22.51 -40.52
N THR A 44 -18.53 -23.34 -41.01
CA THR A 44 -17.11 -23.25 -40.70
C THR A 44 -16.49 -22.01 -41.35
N GLU A 45 -16.84 -21.72 -42.59
CA GLU A 45 -16.42 -20.50 -43.30
C GLU A 45 -16.89 -19.24 -42.57
N LEU A 46 -18.19 -19.13 -42.26
CA LEU A 46 -18.77 -18.01 -41.53
C LEU A 46 -18.17 -17.88 -40.12
N LEU A 47 -17.86 -18.98 -39.45
CA LEU A 47 -17.23 -18.96 -38.13
C LEU A 47 -15.77 -18.49 -38.21
N ALA A 48 -15.05 -18.87 -39.29
CA ALA A 48 -13.70 -18.41 -39.55
C ALA A 48 -13.67 -16.90 -39.84
N GLU A 49 -14.56 -16.41 -40.71
CA GLU A 49 -14.73 -14.98 -40.98
C GLU A 49 -15.08 -14.19 -39.72
N LEU A 50 -15.96 -14.72 -38.86
CA LEU A 50 -16.33 -14.09 -37.61
C LEU A 50 -15.15 -14.05 -36.63
N ALA A 51 -14.35 -15.11 -36.58
CA ALA A 51 -13.16 -15.17 -35.73
C ALA A 51 -12.10 -14.17 -36.19
N GLU A 52 -11.85 -14.10 -37.51
CA GLU A 52 -10.93 -13.14 -38.11
C GLU A 52 -11.39 -11.70 -37.87
N ALA A 53 -12.66 -11.39 -38.06
CA ALA A 53 -13.22 -10.08 -37.74
C ALA A 53 -13.12 -9.74 -36.27
N TYR A 54 -13.29 -10.72 -35.39
CA TYR A 54 -13.09 -10.55 -33.94
C TYR A 54 -11.62 -10.24 -33.61
N ASP A 55 -10.70 -11.06 -34.12
CA ASP A 55 -9.26 -10.93 -33.81
C ASP A 55 -8.69 -9.60 -34.34
N THR A 56 -9.16 -9.17 -35.52
CA THR A 56 -8.77 -7.88 -36.13
C THR A 56 -9.25 -6.67 -35.30
N ASN A 57 -10.45 -6.75 -34.72
CA ASN A 57 -11.08 -5.58 -34.11
C ASN A 57 -11.02 -5.59 -32.57
N ILE A 58 -10.64 -6.71 -31.94
CA ILE A 58 -10.74 -6.86 -30.48
C ILE A 58 -9.90 -5.82 -29.71
N ARG A 59 -8.72 -5.46 -30.23
CA ARG A 59 -7.85 -4.45 -29.60
C ARG A 59 -8.54 -3.10 -29.55
N LEU A 60 -9.15 -2.67 -30.66
CA LEU A 60 -9.88 -1.40 -30.74
C LEU A 60 -11.13 -1.40 -29.86
N ILE A 61 -11.89 -2.49 -29.86
CA ILE A 61 -13.11 -2.64 -29.06
C ILE A 61 -12.79 -2.59 -27.57
N ASN A 62 -11.76 -3.32 -27.14
CA ASN A 62 -11.31 -3.29 -25.74
C ASN A 62 -10.83 -1.89 -25.36
N SER A 63 -10.06 -1.23 -26.22
CA SER A 63 -9.57 0.13 -25.97
C SER A 63 -10.73 1.13 -25.85
N ALA A 64 -11.70 1.07 -26.76
CA ALA A 64 -12.89 1.92 -26.69
C ALA A 64 -13.72 1.66 -25.42
N SER A 65 -13.84 0.41 -25.00
CA SER A 65 -14.55 0.03 -23.78
C SER A 65 -13.84 0.56 -22.52
N LEU A 66 -12.51 0.47 -22.48
CA LEU A 66 -11.68 0.98 -21.39
C LEU A 66 -11.78 2.52 -21.28
N LEU A 67 -11.68 3.22 -22.40
CA LEU A 67 -11.85 4.68 -22.43
C LEU A 67 -13.25 5.10 -21.96
N LYS A 68 -14.30 4.38 -22.43
CA LYS A 68 -15.70 4.70 -22.09
C LYS A 68 -15.97 4.62 -20.58
N GLU A 69 -15.26 3.80 -19.82
CA GLU A 69 -15.48 3.65 -18.38
C GLU A 69 -15.15 4.92 -17.59
N ASN A 70 -14.11 5.64 -18.00
CA ASN A 70 -13.57 6.78 -17.26
C ASN A 70 -13.68 8.14 -17.96
N TYR A 71 -14.22 8.20 -19.21
CA TYR A 71 -14.20 9.46 -19.97
C TYR A 71 -14.92 10.62 -19.26
N ARG A 72 -16.00 10.33 -18.52
CA ARG A 72 -16.74 11.36 -17.77
C ARG A 72 -15.93 11.90 -16.61
N ASN A 73 -15.29 11.01 -15.86
CA ASN A 73 -14.42 11.38 -14.75
C ASN A 73 -13.21 12.17 -15.24
N PHE A 74 -12.64 11.75 -16.38
CA PHE A 74 -11.52 12.45 -17.00
C PHE A 74 -11.91 13.86 -17.49
N ALA A 75 -13.09 14.01 -18.09
CA ALA A 75 -13.59 15.31 -18.53
C ALA A 75 -13.77 16.32 -17.38
N LEU A 76 -14.11 15.83 -16.17
CA LEU A 76 -14.29 16.69 -14.98
C LEU A 76 -12.95 17.09 -14.33
N LEU A 77 -11.83 16.44 -14.68
CA LEU A 77 -10.55 16.69 -14.03
C LEU A 77 -10.06 18.13 -14.21
N GLY A 78 -10.24 18.70 -15.42
CA GLY A 78 -9.88 20.08 -15.69
C GLY A 78 -10.65 21.09 -14.85
N ASP A 79 -11.97 20.89 -14.74
CA ASP A 79 -12.82 21.74 -13.90
C ASP A 79 -12.48 21.61 -12.42
N LEU A 80 -12.18 20.39 -11.96
CA LEU A 80 -11.77 20.14 -10.59
C LEU A 80 -10.43 20.80 -10.28
N GLN A 81 -9.43 20.68 -11.17
CA GLN A 81 -8.14 21.34 -11.00
C GLN A 81 -8.27 22.87 -10.95
N ALA A 82 -9.09 23.45 -11.84
CA ALA A 82 -9.37 24.88 -11.83
C ALA A 82 -9.99 25.33 -10.50
N LYS A 83 -10.96 24.55 -9.97
CA LYS A 83 -11.61 24.87 -8.68
C LYS A 83 -10.67 24.69 -7.49
N VAL A 84 -9.82 23.66 -7.50
CA VAL A 84 -8.78 23.49 -6.46
C VAL A 84 -7.82 24.68 -6.47
N ALA A 85 -7.37 25.14 -7.64
CA ALA A 85 -6.49 26.30 -7.75
C ALA A 85 -7.17 27.60 -7.25
N GLU A 86 -8.46 27.78 -7.53
CA GLU A 86 -9.26 28.90 -7.02
C GLU A 86 -9.32 28.91 -5.49
N VAL A 87 -9.71 27.76 -4.88
CA VAL A 87 -9.80 27.63 -3.42
C VAL A 87 -8.44 27.79 -2.76
N SER A 88 -7.38 27.19 -3.34
CA SER A 88 -6.02 27.33 -2.82
C SER A 88 -5.57 28.79 -2.78
N LYS A 89 -5.95 29.56 -3.80
CA LYS A 89 -5.66 31.01 -3.88
C LYS A 89 -6.47 31.80 -2.86
N GLU A 90 -7.77 31.49 -2.70
CA GLU A 90 -8.65 32.14 -1.72
C GLU A 90 -8.19 31.89 -0.28
N GLU A 91 -7.81 30.66 0.03
CA GLU A 91 -7.35 30.25 1.36
C GLU A 91 -5.85 30.53 1.60
N ASN A 92 -5.13 31.01 0.60
CA ASN A 92 -3.69 31.28 0.63
C ASN A 92 -2.86 30.04 1.07
N ILE A 93 -3.22 28.86 0.53
CA ILE A 93 -2.55 27.60 0.78
C ILE A 93 -1.89 27.06 -0.49
N VAL A 94 -0.80 26.30 -0.32
CA VAL A 94 -0.13 25.55 -1.39
C VAL A 94 -0.10 24.08 -0.98
N HIS A 95 -0.57 23.20 -1.86
CA HIS A 95 -0.45 21.78 -1.63
C HIS A 95 1.00 21.32 -1.77
N ILE A 96 1.46 20.44 -0.85
CA ILE A 96 2.84 19.91 -0.89
C ILE A 96 3.14 19.22 -2.22
N SER A 97 2.16 18.56 -2.83
CA SER A 97 2.30 17.92 -4.14
C SER A 97 2.59 18.90 -5.27
N GLU A 98 2.16 20.18 -5.17
CA GLU A 98 2.38 21.20 -6.18
C GLU A 98 3.77 21.85 -6.08
N ILE A 99 4.47 21.69 -4.94
CA ILE A 99 5.79 22.30 -4.73
C ILE A 99 6.80 21.79 -5.77
N ASN A 100 6.81 20.50 -6.06
CA ASN A 100 7.71 19.92 -7.06
C ASN A 100 7.42 20.44 -8.47
N ASP A 101 6.14 20.59 -8.84
CA ASP A 101 5.71 21.16 -10.13
C ASP A 101 6.07 22.65 -10.22
N MET A 102 5.91 23.40 -9.14
CA MET A 102 6.31 24.82 -9.08
C MET A 102 7.81 24.97 -9.26
N LEU A 103 8.61 24.14 -8.58
CA LEU A 103 10.05 24.11 -8.75
C LEU A 103 10.44 23.73 -10.18
N ALA A 104 9.85 22.69 -10.75
CA ALA A 104 10.11 22.27 -12.13
C ALA A 104 9.84 23.40 -13.13
N ARG A 105 8.74 24.15 -12.98
CA ARG A 105 8.43 25.31 -13.83
C ARG A 105 9.41 26.47 -13.65
N LEU A 106 9.90 26.70 -12.43
CA LEU A 106 10.89 27.72 -12.15
C LEU A 106 12.26 27.38 -12.74
N ILE A 107 12.58 26.08 -12.79
CA ILE A 107 13.84 25.52 -13.27
C ILE A 107 13.86 25.45 -14.79
N SER A 108 12.78 24.99 -15.43
CA SER A 108 12.71 24.69 -16.87
C SER A 108 12.69 25.92 -17.77
N GLY A 109 12.57 27.13 -17.21
CA GLY A 109 12.47 28.39 -17.97
C GLY A 109 13.76 29.20 -18.12
N ASN A 110 14.87 28.85 -17.44
CA ASN A 110 16.11 29.61 -17.42
C ASN A 110 17.35 28.70 -17.46
N ASP A 111 18.37 29.09 -18.22
CA ASP A 111 19.65 28.37 -18.33
C ASP A 111 20.41 28.29 -16.97
N THR A 112 20.17 29.21 -16.06
CA THR A 112 20.67 29.18 -14.68
C THR A 112 19.63 29.77 -13.73
N PRO A 113 18.70 28.94 -13.21
CA PRO A 113 17.70 29.44 -12.29
C PRO A 113 18.35 30.05 -11.04
N PHE A 114 17.93 31.27 -10.65
CA PHE A 114 18.36 31.95 -9.42
C PHE A 114 18.34 31.06 -8.17
N VAL A 115 17.42 30.08 -8.11
CA VAL A 115 17.34 29.12 -7.02
C VAL A 115 18.59 28.25 -6.94
N PHE A 116 19.16 27.83 -8.08
CA PHE A 116 20.38 27.02 -8.12
C PHE A 116 21.63 27.85 -7.86
N GLU A 117 21.68 29.05 -8.33
CA GLU A 117 22.79 29.98 -8.01
C GLU A 117 22.85 30.22 -6.50
N LYS A 118 21.69 30.47 -5.88
CA LYS A 118 21.61 30.70 -4.44
C LYS A 118 21.88 29.44 -3.61
N ALA A 119 21.35 28.28 -3.99
CA ALA A 119 21.59 27.02 -3.30
C ALA A 119 23.01 26.50 -3.54
N GLY A 120 23.51 26.56 -4.76
CA GLY A 120 24.85 26.07 -5.12
C GLY A 120 26.00 26.88 -4.51
N THR A 121 25.76 28.11 -4.05
CA THR A 121 26.76 28.88 -3.27
C THR A 121 26.87 28.42 -1.81
N TYR A 122 25.84 27.73 -1.27
CA TYR A 122 25.84 27.28 0.12
C TYR A 122 26.20 25.81 0.29
N TYR A 123 25.88 24.95 -0.69
CA TYR A 123 26.04 23.51 -0.58
C TYR A 123 27.00 22.99 -1.66
N SER A 124 28.17 22.55 -1.24
CA SER A 124 29.19 21.96 -2.12
C SER A 124 29.19 20.42 -2.09
N HIS A 125 28.56 19.80 -1.09
CA HIS A 125 28.48 18.35 -0.93
C HIS A 125 27.06 17.92 -0.67
N PHE A 126 26.59 16.89 -1.36
CA PHE A 126 25.25 16.35 -1.27
C PHE A 126 25.31 14.88 -0.86
N MET A 127 24.66 14.54 0.24
CA MET A 127 24.44 13.17 0.69
C MET A 127 22.95 12.93 0.75
N ILE A 128 22.44 12.03 -0.08
CA ILE A 128 20.99 11.74 -0.18
C ILE A 128 20.79 10.28 0.20
N ASP A 129 20.06 10.07 1.29
CA ASP A 129 19.68 8.74 1.80
C ASP A 129 18.28 8.35 1.33
N GLU A 130 17.95 7.05 1.43
CA GLU A 130 16.68 6.46 0.96
C GLU A 130 16.36 6.82 -0.50
N PHE A 131 17.38 6.90 -1.34
CA PHE A 131 17.28 7.45 -2.69
C PHE A 131 16.36 6.65 -3.61
N GLN A 132 16.10 5.37 -3.34
CA GLN A 132 15.14 4.52 -4.07
C GLN A 132 13.69 5.00 -3.98
N ASP A 133 13.37 5.92 -3.06
CA ASP A 133 12.03 6.49 -2.92
C ASP A 133 11.87 7.84 -3.65
N THR A 134 12.93 8.28 -4.33
CA THR A 134 12.94 9.53 -5.09
C THR A 134 12.05 9.41 -6.33
N SER A 135 11.20 10.41 -6.58
CA SER A 135 10.39 10.46 -7.80
C SER A 135 11.18 11.03 -8.97
N ALA A 136 10.74 10.72 -10.21
CA ALA A 136 11.37 11.27 -11.42
C ALA A 136 11.44 12.81 -11.40
N MET A 137 10.37 13.47 -10.96
CA MET A 137 10.32 14.94 -10.85
C MET A 137 11.29 15.48 -9.79
N GLN A 138 11.41 14.83 -8.64
CA GLN A 138 12.41 15.19 -7.63
C GLN A 138 13.82 15.04 -8.18
N TRP A 139 14.08 13.92 -8.87
CA TRP A 139 15.36 13.68 -9.52
C TRP A 139 15.72 14.80 -10.52
N GLU A 140 14.81 15.13 -11.41
CA GLU A 140 15.00 16.19 -12.40
C GLU A 140 15.23 17.56 -11.77
N ASN A 141 14.58 17.86 -10.65
CA ASN A 141 14.78 19.07 -9.90
C ASN A 141 16.14 19.12 -9.18
N PHE A 142 16.65 17.98 -8.69
CA PHE A 142 17.96 17.93 -8.01
C PHE A 142 19.14 17.80 -8.96
N LEU A 143 18.98 17.14 -10.10
CA LEU A 143 20.06 16.81 -11.01
C LEU A 143 20.94 17.97 -11.43
N PRO A 144 20.41 19.18 -11.75
CA PRO A 144 21.24 20.34 -12.07
C PRO A 144 22.16 20.77 -10.92
N LEU A 145 21.68 20.73 -9.66
CA LEU A 145 22.51 21.04 -8.48
C LEU A 145 23.64 20.03 -8.30
N LEU A 146 23.31 18.75 -8.46
CA LEU A 146 24.28 17.67 -8.33
C LEU A 146 25.36 17.75 -9.41
N ARG A 147 24.97 18.02 -10.66
CA ARG A 147 25.90 18.24 -11.78
C ARG A 147 26.78 19.47 -11.58
N ASN A 148 26.22 20.55 -11.06
CA ASN A 148 27.01 21.73 -10.74
C ASN A 148 28.06 21.44 -9.65
N ALA A 149 27.70 20.73 -8.61
CA ALA A 149 28.62 20.34 -7.55
C ALA A 149 29.77 19.45 -8.09
N THR A 150 29.46 18.47 -8.95
CA THR A 150 30.48 17.62 -9.57
C THR A 150 31.38 18.37 -10.53
N ALA A 151 30.87 19.37 -11.25
CA ALA A 151 31.64 20.20 -12.15
C ALA A 151 32.62 21.18 -11.44
N GLN A 152 32.33 21.56 -10.19
CA GLN A 152 33.11 22.47 -9.40
C GLN A 152 34.12 21.81 -8.45
N SER A 153 34.08 20.49 -8.29
CA SER A 153 34.89 19.78 -7.31
C SER A 153 35.81 18.76 -7.95
N GLU A 154 37.04 18.69 -7.46
CA GLU A 154 38.01 17.64 -7.79
C GLU A 154 37.80 16.37 -6.92
N THR A 155 36.92 16.44 -5.91
CA THR A 155 36.56 15.35 -5.02
C THR A 155 35.19 14.78 -5.38
N THR A 156 34.71 13.77 -4.65
CA THR A 156 33.37 13.18 -4.85
C THR A 156 32.33 13.93 -4.02
N PRO A 157 31.68 14.99 -4.58
CA PRO A 157 30.77 15.86 -3.81
C PRO A 157 29.36 15.31 -3.69
N VAL A 158 29.02 14.23 -4.42
CA VAL A 158 27.68 13.63 -4.44
C VAL A 158 27.74 12.20 -3.98
N MET A 159 26.94 11.86 -3.00
CA MET A 159 26.74 10.51 -2.47
C MET A 159 25.26 10.19 -2.44
N LEU A 160 24.85 9.16 -3.19
CA LEU A 160 23.49 8.65 -3.21
C LEU A 160 23.49 7.29 -2.51
N VAL A 161 22.64 7.13 -1.51
CA VAL A 161 22.52 5.91 -0.72
C VAL A 161 21.09 5.39 -0.79
N GLY A 162 20.93 4.11 -1.06
CA GLY A 162 19.61 3.49 -1.14
C GLY A 162 19.68 1.98 -1.37
N ASP A 163 18.53 1.35 -1.30
CA ASP A 163 18.35 -0.08 -1.55
C ASP A 163 17.10 -0.30 -2.40
N VAL A 164 17.27 -0.72 -3.66
CA VAL A 164 16.17 -0.98 -4.61
C VAL A 164 15.11 -1.90 -4.01
N LYS A 165 15.53 -2.91 -3.23
CA LYS A 165 14.66 -3.88 -2.56
C LYS A 165 13.80 -3.28 -1.44
N GLN A 166 14.10 -2.04 -1.00
CA GLN A 166 13.32 -1.28 -0.02
C GLN A 166 12.44 -0.20 -0.66
N SER A 167 12.37 -0.13 -2.00
CA SER A 167 11.44 0.77 -2.68
C SER A 167 10.01 0.25 -2.59
N ILE A 168 9.19 0.88 -1.74
CA ILE A 168 7.78 0.52 -1.50
C ILE A 168 6.82 1.71 -1.63
N TYR A 169 7.30 2.83 -2.19
CA TYR A 169 6.55 4.07 -2.34
C TYR A 169 6.29 4.48 -3.80
N ARG A 170 6.26 3.50 -4.75
CA ARG A 170 5.90 3.75 -6.15
C ARG A 170 4.53 4.44 -6.29
N TRP A 171 3.58 4.12 -5.44
CA TRP A 171 2.26 4.76 -5.38
C TRP A 171 2.31 6.27 -5.00
N ARG A 172 3.44 6.77 -4.49
CA ARG A 172 3.75 8.20 -4.26
C ARG A 172 4.66 8.79 -5.34
N GLY A 173 4.92 8.03 -6.41
CA GLY A 173 5.80 8.46 -7.50
C GLY A 173 7.28 8.08 -7.31
N GLY A 174 7.66 7.34 -6.26
CA GLY A 174 9.01 6.79 -6.12
C GLY A 174 9.36 5.88 -7.30
N ASP A 175 10.57 6.01 -7.81
CA ASP A 175 11.06 5.25 -8.96
C ASP A 175 12.46 4.70 -8.66
N TRP A 176 12.52 3.42 -8.30
CA TRP A 176 13.79 2.76 -7.98
C TRP A 176 14.74 2.64 -9.17
N SER A 177 14.23 2.74 -10.41
CA SER A 177 15.07 2.68 -11.61
C SER A 177 16.02 3.87 -11.69
N ILE A 178 15.70 4.98 -11.02
CA ILE A 178 16.58 6.15 -10.90
C ILE A 178 17.88 5.75 -10.19
N LEU A 179 17.78 5.06 -9.06
CA LEU A 179 18.97 4.56 -8.34
C LEU A 179 19.68 3.44 -9.11
N ALA A 180 18.94 2.52 -9.74
CA ALA A 180 19.49 1.35 -10.40
C ALA A 180 20.26 1.68 -11.68
N ARG A 181 19.79 2.66 -12.46
CA ARG A 181 20.28 2.96 -13.82
C ARG A 181 20.51 4.45 -14.07
N ARG A 182 19.49 5.30 -13.92
CA ARG A 182 19.50 6.71 -14.37
C ARG A 182 20.53 7.58 -13.64
N ALA A 183 20.81 7.29 -12.37
CA ALA A 183 21.81 8.01 -11.61
C ALA A 183 23.23 7.71 -12.14
N GLU A 184 23.51 6.47 -12.55
CA GLU A 184 24.77 6.06 -13.17
C GLU A 184 24.96 6.72 -14.54
N GLU A 185 23.90 6.79 -15.35
CA GLU A 185 23.90 7.43 -16.67
C GLU A 185 24.04 8.96 -16.62
N ALA A 186 23.68 9.56 -15.48
CA ALA A 186 23.66 11.03 -15.34
C ALA A 186 25.04 11.66 -15.09
N PHE A 187 26.07 10.86 -14.73
CA PHE A 187 27.41 11.34 -14.37
C PHE A 187 28.50 10.52 -15.08
N ASP A 188 29.57 11.20 -15.52
CA ASP A 188 30.67 10.58 -16.27
C ASP A 188 31.54 9.61 -15.41
N HIS A 189 31.60 9.84 -14.10
CA HIS A 189 32.41 9.07 -13.16
C HIS A 189 31.61 8.66 -11.95
N VAL A 190 31.08 7.43 -11.96
CA VAL A 190 30.32 6.85 -10.85
C VAL A 190 31.09 5.69 -10.23
N VAL A 191 31.24 5.72 -8.91
CA VAL A 191 31.76 4.60 -8.13
C VAL A 191 30.60 3.94 -7.40
N LYS A 192 30.23 2.73 -7.81
CA LYS A 192 29.15 1.95 -7.19
C LYS A 192 29.75 0.97 -6.17
N THR A 193 29.30 1.09 -4.93
CA THR A 193 29.73 0.22 -3.83
C THR A 193 28.52 -0.39 -3.13
N SER A 194 28.48 -1.71 -3.02
CA SER A 194 27.42 -2.41 -2.27
C SER A 194 27.88 -2.68 -0.84
N LEU A 195 27.05 -2.25 0.14
CA LEU A 195 27.25 -2.57 1.55
C LEU A 195 26.66 -3.97 1.81
N ARG A 196 27.52 -4.98 1.87
CA ARG A 196 27.08 -6.38 1.97
C ARG A 196 26.89 -6.87 3.41
N GLU A 197 27.57 -6.28 4.38
CA GLU A 197 27.53 -6.75 5.77
C GLU A 197 26.24 -6.32 6.49
N ASN A 198 25.59 -7.28 7.13
CA ASN A 198 24.39 -7.04 7.94
C ASN A 198 24.73 -7.09 9.43
N HIS A 199 24.81 -5.91 10.04
CA HIS A 199 25.05 -5.74 11.49
C HIS A 199 23.78 -5.68 12.32
N ARG A 200 22.59 -5.66 11.69
CA ARG A 200 21.29 -5.49 12.35
C ARG A 200 20.76 -6.78 12.94
N SER A 201 20.82 -7.86 12.15
CA SER A 201 20.10 -9.09 12.44
C SER A 201 21.04 -10.24 12.79
N ARG A 202 20.54 -11.22 13.54
CA ARG A 202 21.23 -12.46 13.86
C ARG A 202 21.47 -13.30 12.59
N SER A 203 22.54 -14.07 12.59
CA SER A 203 23.02 -14.80 11.42
C SER A 203 21.99 -15.72 10.77
N GLU A 204 21.19 -16.45 11.58
CA GLU A 204 20.16 -17.36 11.03
C GLU A 204 19.01 -16.60 10.34
N VAL A 205 18.65 -15.43 10.88
CA VAL A 205 17.65 -14.55 10.24
C VAL A 205 18.16 -14.05 8.89
N VAL A 206 19.44 -13.63 8.82
CA VAL A 206 20.05 -13.16 7.56
C VAL A 206 20.11 -14.29 6.53
N ARG A 207 20.57 -15.50 6.93
CA ARG A 207 20.64 -16.67 6.04
C ARG A 207 19.27 -17.05 5.48
N PHE A 208 18.25 -17.08 6.34
CA PHE A 208 16.88 -17.35 5.90
C PHE A 208 16.40 -16.31 4.89
N ILE A 209 16.58 -15.01 5.19
CA ILE A 209 16.15 -13.93 4.30
C ILE A 209 16.86 -14.04 2.95
N ASN A 210 18.18 -14.24 2.93
CA ASN A 210 18.93 -14.43 1.70
C ASN A 210 18.37 -15.57 0.85
N ALA A 211 18.16 -16.74 1.46
CA ALA A 211 17.67 -17.91 0.75
C ALA A 211 16.23 -17.74 0.26
N ALA A 212 15.31 -17.27 1.13
CA ALA A 212 13.91 -17.07 0.78
C ALA A 212 13.72 -16.02 -0.32
N VAL A 213 14.37 -14.86 -0.17
CA VAL A 213 14.23 -13.74 -1.11
C VAL A 213 14.85 -14.09 -2.46
N SER A 214 16.07 -14.66 -2.48
CA SER A 214 16.72 -15.03 -3.74
C SER A 214 15.96 -16.12 -4.49
N ALA A 215 15.39 -17.12 -3.78
CA ALA A 215 14.59 -18.17 -4.41
C ALA A 215 13.24 -17.62 -4.94
N CYS A 216 12.55 -16.78 -4.16
CA CYS A 216 11.33 -16.13 -4.61
C CYS A 216 11.56 -15.22 -5.82
N ALA A 217 12.60 -14.40 -5.79
CA ALA A 217 12.93 -13.50 -6.89
C ALA A 217 13.25 -14.25 -8.18
N ARG A 218 14.05 -15.33 -8.12
CA ARG A 218 14.33 -16.19 -9.28
C ARG A 218 13.06 -16.83 -9.85
N SER A 219 12.28 -17.49 -9.00
CA SER A 219 11.05 -18.16 -9.43
C SER A 219 10.07 -17.19 -10.07
N GLU A 220 9.95 -15.99 -9.52
CA GLU A 220 9.07 -14.97 -10.04
C GLU A 220 9.59 -14.34 -11.34
N ASN A 221 10.90 -14.12 -11.45
CA ASN A 221 11.52 -13.66 -12.69
C ASN A 221 11.26 -14.62 -13.84
N ASP A 222 11.53 -15.92 -13.62
CA ASP A 222 11.32 -16.94 -14.66
C ASP A 222 9.85 -17.00 -15.11
N ARG A 223 8.91 -16.85 -14.17
CA ARG A 223 7.47 -16.83 -14.46
C ARG A 223 7.07 -15.58 -15.27
N ILE A 224 7.59 -14.42 -14.91
CA ILE A 224 7.33 -13.16 -15.62
C ILE A 224 7.95 -13.18 -17.01
N ASP A 225 9.19 -13.62 -17.16
CA ASP A 225 9.88 -13.73 -18.44
C ASP A 225 9.12 -14.65 -19.41
N ALA A 226 8.65 -15.80 -18.92
CA ALA A 226 7.81 -16.71 -19.72
C ALA A 226 6.49 -16.05 -20.17
N LEU A 227 5.83 -15.28 -19.27
CA LEU A 227 4.60 -14.54 -19.59
C LEU A 227 4.85 -13.44 -20.63
N LEU A 228 5.98 -12.74 -20.56
CA LEU A 228 6.36 -11.72 -21.56
C LEU A 228 6.68 -12.35 -22.92
N ASP A 229 7.37 -13.50 -22.93
CA ASP A 229 7.65 -14.25 -24.16
C ASP A 229 6.34 -14.76 -24.82
N ASP A 230 5.39 -15.26 -24.03
CA ASP A 230 4.06 -15.65 -24.50
C ASP A 230 3.26 -14.45 -25.04
N ALA A 231 3.33 -13.30 -24.37
CA ALA A 231 2.68 -12.06 -24.81
C ALA A 231 3.25 -11.56 -26.14
N HIS A 232 4.57 -11.63 -26.30
CA HIS A 232 5.26 -11.27 -27.54
C HIS A 232 4.91 -12.24 -28.68
N ALA A 233 4.95 -13.55 -28.44
CA ALA A 233 4.57 -14.56 -29.42
C ALA A 233 3.11 -14.42 -29.88
N ALA A 234 2.22 -13.95 -28.99
CA ALA A 234 0.83 -13.64 -29.31
C ALA A 234 0.62 -12.26 -29.99
N GLY A 235 1.68 -11.50 -30.26
CA GLY A 235 1.62 -10.17 -30.89
C GLY A 235 0.98 -9.09 -30.02
N ARG A 236 0.93 -9.27 -28.69
CA ARG A 236 0.35 -8.30 -27.75
C ARG A 236 1.30 -7.17 -27.40
N ILE A 237 2.61 -7.47 -27.39
CA ILE A 237 3.70 -6.52 -27.16
C ILE A 237 4.81 -6.67 -28.19
N GLY A 238 5.51 -5.58 -28.48
CA GLY A 238 6.67 -5.58 -29.37
C GLY A 238 7.93 -6.14 -28.70
N THR A 239 8.96 -6.40 -29.53
CA THR A 239 10.27 -6.91 -29.06
C THR A 239 10.92 -5.95 -28.07
N GLU A 240 10.89 -4.65 -28.37
CA GLU A 240 11.51 -3.61 -27.54
C GLU A 240 10.96 -3.61 -26.09
N LEU A 241 9.63 -3.61 -25.94
CA LEU A 241 9.00 -3.66 -24.63
C LEU A 241 9.27 -4.97 -23.90
N ARG A 242 9.25 -6.12 -24.63
CA ARG A 242 9.62 -7.40 -24.01
C ARG A 242 11.02 -7.34 -23.44
N ASP A 243 11.99 -6.85 -24.23
CA ASP A 243 13.40 -6.79 -23.83
C ASP A 243 13.65 -5.76 -22.71
N GLU A 244 12.89 -4.64 -22.68
CA GLU A 244 12.88 -3.67 -21.60
C GLU A 244 12.44 -4.29 -20.26
N LEU A 245 11.38 -5.11 -20.28
CA LEU A 245 10.76 -5.64 -19.07
C LEU A 245 11.36 -6.96 -18.60
N ARG A 246 11.97 -7.72 -19.49
CA ARG A 246 12.59 -9.01 -19.19
C ARG A 246 13.75 -8.85 -18.22
N GLY A 247 13.85 -9.74 -17.23
CA GLY A 247 14.91 -9.71 -16.23
C GLY A 247 14.78 -8.60 -15.18
N THR A 248 13.71 -7.80 -15.19
CA THR A 248 13.51 -6.68 -14.25
C THR A 248 13.58 -7.13 -12.78
N VAL A 249 12.97 -8.29 -12.44
CA VAL A 249 13.02 -8.82 -11.07
C VAL A 249 14.43 -9.27 -10.72
N ALA A 250 15.12 -9.95 -11.65
CA ALA A 250 16.51 -10.38 -11.44
C ALA A 250 17.45 -9.20 -11.20
N GLU A 251 17.28 -8.11 -11.95
CA GLU A 251 18.04 -6.86 -11.77
C GLU A 251 17.78 -6.23 -10.40
N ALA A 252 16.51 -6.08 -10.01
CA ALA A 252 16.14 -5.49 -8.73
C ALA A 252 16.71 -6.25 -7.52
N TYR A 253 16.98 -7.56 -7.69
CA TYR A 253 17.47 -8.45 -6.64
C TYR A 253 18.93 -8.95 -6.86
N ALA A 254 19.66 -8.37 -7.80
CA ALA A 254 21.02 -8.81 -8.15
C ALA A 254 22.01 -8.79 -6.96
N ASP A 255 21.83 -7.86 -6.03
CA ASP A 255 22.64 -7.67 -4.82
C ASP A 255 21.88 -8.03 -3.52
N ALA A 256 20.91 -8.95 -3.59
CA ALA A 256 20.06 -9.27 -2.46
C ALA A 256 20.77 -10.02 -1.32
N VAL A 257 21.88 -10.70 -1.62
CA VAL A 257 22.59 -11.53 -0.64
C VAL A 257 23.45 -10.68 0.28
N GLN A 258 23.16 -10.77 1.59
CA GLN A 258 23.89 -10.08 2.65
C GLN A 258 24.80 -11.04 3.40
N VAL A 259 25.91 -10.53 3.90
CA VAL A 259 26.86 -11.26 4.74
C VAL A 259 26.51 -11.03 6.21
N PRO A 260 26.17 -12.08 6.98
CA PRO A 260 25.90 -11.90 8.41
C PRO A 260 27.16 -11.47 9.15
N ASP A 261 27.03 -10.56 10.13
CA ASP A 261 28.12 -10.22 11.03
C ASP A 261 28.48 -11.44 11.91
N GLU A 262 29.73 -11.87 11.90
CA GLU A 262 30.21 -13.02 12.66
C GLU A 262 30.01 -12.88 14.19
N ARG A 263 29.86 -11.66 14.68
CA ARG A 263 29.59 -11.36 16.09
C ARG A 263 28.11 -11.53 16.47
N ASN A 264 27.21 -11.49 15.49
CA ASN A 264 25.75 -11.56 15.63
C ASN A 264 25.22 -12.98 15.35
N THR A 265 25.79 -13.98 16.04
CA THR A 265 25.40 -15.39 15.87
C THR A 265 24.00 -15.70 16.43
N GLY A 266 23.39 -16.80 15.98
CA GLY A 266 22.08 -17.28 16.41
C GLY A 266 20.94 -16.62 15.64
N GLY A 267 19.78 -16.55 16.28
CA GLY A 267 18.52 -16.13 15.67
C GLY A 267 17.58 -17.31 15.44
N TYR A 268 16.31 -17.04 15.22
CA TYR A 268 15.30 -18.08 15.03
C TYR A 268 14.24 -17.64 14.01
N VAL A 269 13.92 -18.54 13.09
CA VAL A 269 12.87 -18.27 12.09
C VAL A 269 11.90 -19.44 12.03
N THR A 270 10.59 -19.11 12.01
CA THR A 270 9.54 -20.11 11.81
C THR A 270 8.62 -19.72 10.67
N VAL A 271 8.19 -20.72 9.92
CA VAL A 271 7.09 -20.59 8.97
C VAL A 271 5.99 -21.56 9.42
N THR A 272 4.87 -21.00 9.85
CA THR A 272 3.73 -21.76 10.40
C THR A 272 2.55 -21.69 9.44
N TYR A 273 1.95 -22.83 9.14
CA TYR A 273 0.74 -22.91 8.31
C TYR A 273 -0.51 -22.95 9.18
N TYR A 274 -1.54 -22.20 8.77
CA TYR A 274 -2.83 -22.16 9.45
C TYR A 274 -4.00 -22.28 8.48
N GLY A 275 -5.14 -22.76 8.97
CA GLY A 275 -6.34 -23.01 8.19
C GLY A 275 -6.17 -24.22 7.27
N THR A 276 -7.28 -24.87 6.99
CA THR A 276 -7.37 -25.93 5.97
C THR A 276 -8.55 -25.58 5.07
N GLU A 277 -8.72 -26.31 3.94
CA GLU A 277 -9.91 -26.15 3.08
C GLU A 277 -11.26 -26.33 3.85
N ARG A 278 -11.23 -26.90 5.07
CA ARG A 278 -12.40 -27.18 5.91
C ARG A 278 -12.45 -26.41 7.23
N GLU A 279 -11.33 -25.83 7.66
CA GLU A 279 -11.21 -25.13 8.95
C GLU A 279 -10.75 -23.69 8.72
N THR A 280 -11.56 -22.73 9.14
CA THR A 280 -11.26 -21.28 9.08
C THR A 280 -10.54 -20.79 10.33
N THR A 281 -9.59 -21.56 10.86
CA THR A 281 -8.74 -21.10 11.96
C THR A 281 -7.85 -19.96 11.51
N GLY A 282 -7.86 -18.85 12.26
CA GLY A 282 -6.98 -17.71 11.99
C GLY A 282 -5.51 -18.01 12.31
N PRO A 283 -4.60 -17.07 12.05
CA PRO A 283 -3.19 -17.24 12.37
C PRO A 283 -2.98 -17.38 13.89
N PRO A 284 -2.06 -18.28 14.34
CA PRO A 284 -1.81 -18.56 15.76
C PRO A 284 -0.95 -17.46 16.42
N VAL A 285 -1.46 -16.22 16.43
CA VAL A 285 -0.74 -15.05 16.94
C VAL A 285 -0.60 -15.08 18.46
N VAL A 286 -1.69 -15.46 19.16
CA VAL A 286 -1.70 -15.49 20.64
C VAL A 286 -0.64 -16.44 21.15
N GLU A 287 -0.66 -17.68 20.65
CA GLU A 287 0.29 -18.73 21.04
C GLU A 287 1.75 -18.35 20.72
N THR A 288 1.95 -17.59 19.65
CA THR A 288 3.29 -17.12 19.28
C THR A 288 3.76 -16.00 20.19
N VAL A 289 2.88 -15.08 20.57
CA VAL A 289 3.17 -14.01 21.55
C VAL A 289 3.50 -14.61 22.92
N GLU A 290 2.75 -15.62 23.37
CA GLU A 290 3.01 -16.32 24.62
C GLU A 290 4.39 -17.00 24.62
N ARG A 291 4.69 -17.81 23.58
CA ARG A 291 6.01 -18.46 23.40
C ARG A 291 7.17 -17.49 23.37
N LEU A 292 7.00 -16.31 22.76
CA LEU A 292 8.03 -15.27 22.77
C LEU A 292 8.27 -14.73 24.19
N GLN A 293 7.20 -14.48 24.95
CA GLN A 293 7.31 -14.03 26.32
C GLN A 293 7.88 -15.12 27.25
N GLU A 294 7.54 -16.40 27.06
CA GLU A 294 8.17 -17.55 27.74
C GLU A 294 9.69 -17.59 27.51
N ARG A 295 10.14 -17.21 26.32
CA ARG A 295 11.56 -17.13 25.96
C ARG A 295 12.25 -15.86 26.46
N GLY A 296 11.53 -15.01 27.20
CA GLY A 296 12.07 -13.83 27.88
C GLY A 296 11.95 -12.51 27.10
N TYR A 297 11.24 -12.47 25.99
CA TYR A 297 10.97 -11.22 25.27
C TYR A 297 9.93 -10.40 26.05
N ALA A 298 10.19 -9.13 26.24
CA ALA A 298 9.19 -8.20 26.73
C ALA A 298 8.13 -7.93 25.65
N ALA A 299 6.91 -7.56 26.04
CA ALA A 299 5.87 -7.22 25.07
C ALA A 299 6.32 -6.10 24.10
N GLY A 300 7.08 -5.12 24.57
CA GLY A 300 7.65 -4.06 23.75
C GLY A 300 8.75 -4.49 22.77
N ASP A 301 9.30 -5.70 22.91
CA ASP A 301 10.27 -6.27 21.97
C ASP A 301 9.60 -6.92 20.74
N ILE A 302 8.27 -7.14 20.81
CA ILE A 302 7.48 -7.86 19.81
C ILE A 302 6.78 -6.87 18.88
N ALA A 303 6.97 -7.05 17.58
CA ALA A 303 6.24 -6.34 16.56
C ALA A 303 5.42 -7.30 15.69
N ILE A 304 4.17 -6.94 15.41
CA ILE A 304 3.29 -7.66 14.49
C ILE A 304 3.11 -6.80 13.24
N LEU A 305 3.61 -7.28 12.11
CA LEU A 305 3.58 -6.55 10.85
C LEU A 305 2.46 -7.06 9.94
N VAL A 306 1.63 -6.15 9.48
CA VAL A 306 0.48 -6.45 8.63
C VAL A 306 0.51 -5.63 7.33
N ARG A 307 -0.23 -6.08 6.32
CA ARG A 307 -0.33 -5.36 5.04
C ARG A 307 -1.31 -4.19 5.11
N ARG A 308 -2.41 -4.32 5.90
CA ARG A 308 -3.53 -3.38 5.95
C ARG A 308 -3.92 -3.02 7.38
N ASN A 309 -4.41 -1.80 7.59
CA ASN A 309 -4.93 -1.36 8.89
C ASN A 309 -6.09 -2.24 9.41
N SER A 310 -6.94 -2.76 8.52
CA SER A 310 -8.02 -3.68 8.91
C SER A 310 -7.50 -5.00 9.51
N GLU A 311 -6.33 -5.46 9.08
CA GLU A 311 -5.66 -6.62 9.66
C GLU A 311 -5.09 -6.27 11.05
N ALA A 312 -4.49 -5.07 11.20
CA ALA A 312 -4.02 -4.57 12.49
C ALA A 312 -5.15 -4.51 13.53
N THR A 313 -6.30 -3.94 13.15
CA THR A 313 -7.49 -3.89 14.03
C THR A 313 -7.97 -5.28 14.43
N ARG A 314 -7.95 -6.25 13.50
CA ARG A 314 -8.35 -7.64 13.79
C ARG A 314 -7.43 -8.30 14.81
N ILE A 315 -6.10 -8.17 14.64
CA ILE A 315 -5.11 -8.71 15.57
C ILE A 315 -5.21 -8.02 16.94
N ALA A 316 -5.33 -6.70 16.97
CA ALA A 316 -5.51 -5.96 18.21
C ALA A 316 -6.75 -6.43 18.98
N SER A 317 -7.88 -6.58 18.29
CA SER A 317 -9.12 -7.10 18.90
C SER A 317 -8.95 -8.52 19.43
N MET A 318 -8.24 -9.39 18.71
CA MET A 318 -7.95 -10.77 19.13
C MET A 318 -7.14 -10.80 20.43
N LEU A 319 -6.05 -10.02 20.52
CA LEU A 319 -5.19 -9.97 21.69
C LEU A 319 -5.91 -9.36 22.92
N LEU A 320 -6.67 -8.29 22.71
CA LEU A 320 -7.45 -7.66 23.78
C LEU A 320 -8.60 -8.56 24.27
N GLU A 321 -9.27 -9.28 23.38
CA GLU A 321 -10.29 -10.25 23.75
C GLU A 321 -9.69 -11.42 24.54
N HIS A 322 -8.52 -11.92 24.11
CA HIS A 322 -7.79 -12.96 24.85
C HIS A 322 -7.41 -12.49 26.26
N LYS A 323 -6.87 -11.27 26.40
CA LYS A 323 -6.60 -10.63 27.69
C LYS A 323 -7.82 -10.59 28.59
N ARG A 324 -9.00 -10.25 28.03
CA ARG A 324 -10.26 -10.14 28.77
C ARG A 324 -10.78 -11.50 29.25
N THR A 325 -10.59 -12.54 28.43
CA THR A 325 -11.08 -13.90 28.72
C THR A 325 -10.12 -14.72 29.58
N HIS A 326 -8.85 -14.32 29.65
CA HIS A 326 -7.79 -14.97 30.42
C HIS A 326 -7.08 -13.99 31.36
N PRO A 327 -7.78 -13.41 32.35
CA PRO A 327 -7.19 -12.40 33.24
C PRO A 327 -6.05 -12.92 34.11
N GLU A 328 -5.99 -14.23 34.35
CA GLU A 328 -4.91 -14.90 35.13
C GLU A 328 -3.67 -15.20 34.30
N SER A 329 -3.66 -14.92 32.99
CA SER A 329 -2.49 -15.19 32.15
C SER A 329 -1.28 -14.41 32.63
N PRO A 330 -0.09 -15.02 32.78
CA PRO A 330 1.12 -14.32 33.19
C PRO A 330 1.68 -13.40 32.08
N TYR A 331 1.13 -13.52 30.85
CA TYR A 331 1.63 -12.81 29.68
C TYR A 331 0.91 -11.47 29.46
N ARG A 332 1.59 -10.56 28.76
CA ARG A 332 1.05 -9.24 28.42
C ARG A 332 0.54 -9.24 26.99
N TYR A 333 -0.69 -8.76 26.82
CA TYR A 333 -1.37 -8.61 25.53
C TYR A 333 -1.72 -7.16 25.23
N ASP A 334 -1.10 -6.21 25.96
CA ASP A 334 -1.26 -4.80 25.67
C ASP A 334 -0.69 -4.49 24.30
N VAL A 335 -1.44 -3.77 23.49
CA VAL A 335 -1.09 -3.50 22.09
C VAL A 335 -1.05 -1.99 21.85
N ILE A 336 -0.11 -1.58 21.03
CA ILE A 336 -0.04 -0.23 20.47
C ILE A 336 -0.30 -0.33 18.98
N THR A 337 -1.40 0.27 18.54
CA THR A 337 -1.74 0.40 17.11
C THR A 337 -1.99 1.85 16.79
N GLN A 338 -1.80 2.24 15.54
CA GLN A 338 -2.11 3.61 15.12
C GLN A 338 -3.58 3.98 15.31
N ASP A 339 -4.47 3.03 15.05
CA ASP A 339 -5.92 3.22 15.20
C ASP A 339 -6.36 3.34 16.66
N ALA A 340 -5.61 2.73 17.58
CA ALA A 340 -5.85 2.88 19.02
C ALA A 340 -5.47 4.28 19.52
N LEU A 341 -4.59 4.98 18.81
CA LEU A 341 -4.12 6.32 19.15
C LEU A 341 -4.92 7.44 18.47
N VAL A 342 -5.97 7.11 17.71
CA VAL A 342 -6.85 8.11 17.09
C VAL A 342 -7.68 8.80 18.17
N ILE A 343 -7.52 10.13 18.29
CA ILE A 343 -8.13 10.94 19.35
C ILE A 343 -9.65 10.77 19.41
N GLY A 344 -10.31 10.74 18.23
CA GLY A 344 -11.76 10.59 18.14
C GLY A 344 -12.32 9.22 18.56
N ARG A 345 -11.47 8.22 18.86
CA ARG A 345 -11.90 6.91 19.38
C ARG A 345 -11.87 6.82 20.90
N SER A 346 -11.19 7.75 21.57
CA SER A 346 -11.11 7.77 23.01
C SER A 346 -12.47 8.02 23.66
N PRO A 347 -12.90 7.22 24.65
CA PRO A 347 -14.14 7.44 25.39
C PRO A 347 -14.22 8.79 26.08
N VAL A 348 -13.10 9.25 26.68
CA VAL A 348 -13.06 10.55 27.37
C VAL A 348 -13.17 11.71 26.40
N VAL A 349 -12.57 11.62 25.22
CA VAL A 349 -12.70 12.63 24.16
C VAL A 349 -14.12 12.65 23.62
N ASN A 350 -14.71 11.48 23.34
CA ASN A 350 -16.10 11.39 22.87
C ASN A 350 -17.08 11.95 23.90
N PHE A 351 -16.80 11.80 25.19
CA PHE A 351 -17.59 12.42 26.24
C PHE A 351 -17.51 13.95 26.17
N VAL A 352 -16.31 14.53 26.09
CA VAL A 352 -16.13 16.00 25.98
C VAL A 352 -16.82 16.54 24.73
N ILE A 353 -16.61 15.91 23.57
CA ILE A 353 -17.27 16.30 22.31
C ILE A 353 -18.79 16.19 22.43
N SER A 354 -19.30 15.17 23.14
CA SER A 354 -20.74 15.05 23.41
C SER A 354 -21.27 16.18 24.29
N CYS A 355 -20.51 16.63 25.29
CA CYS A 355 -20.87 17.82 26.07
C CYS A 355 -20.99 19.08 25.20
N LEU A 356 -20.01 19.30 24.31
CA LEU A 356 -20.03 20.45 23.40
C LEU A 356 -21.20 20.38 22.38
N ARG A 357 -21.57 19.18 21.89
CA ARG A 357 -22.73 19.00 21.01
C ARG A 357 -24.06 19.21 21.74
N LEU A 358 -24.18 18.69 22.95
CA LEU A 358 -25.37 18.88 23.80
C LEU A 358 -25.52 20.34 24.26
N ALA A 359 -24.45 21.10 24.35
CA ALA A 359 -24.52 22.55 24.57
C ALA A 359 -25.26 23.27 23.44
N GLY A 360 -25.09 22.83 22.21
CA GLY A 360 -25.81 23.35 21.03
C GLY A 360 -27.20 22.75 20.84
N ASN A 361 -27.39 21.46 21.15
CA ASN A 361 -28.65 20.74 21.01
C ASN A 361 -28.85 19.72 22.14
N PRO A 362 -29.50 20.09 23.25
CA PRO A 362 -29.75 19.19 24.39
C PRO A 362 -30.63 17.97 24.06
N GLU A 363 -31.37 18.01 22.96
CA GLU A 363 -32.25 16.92 22.53
C GLU A 363 -31.53 15.88 21.63
N ASP A 364 -30.24 16.06 21.34
CA ASP A 364 -29.45 15.08 20.57
C ASP A 364 -29.39 13.75 21.32
N SER A 365 -30.15 12.77 20.85
CA SER A 365 -30.29 11.47 21.49
C SER A 365 -29.01 10.63 21.48
N ILE A 366 -28.20 10.79 20.41
CA ILE A 366 -26.94 10.03 20.26
C ILE A 366 -25.91 10.53 21.28
N HIS A 367 -25.67 11.85 21.30
CA HIS A 367 -24.70 12.42 22.21
C HIS A 367 -25.15 12.37 23.66
N ARG A 368 -26.46 12.41 23.93
CA ARG A 368 -27.01 12.14 25.26
C ARG A 368 -26.76 10.69 25.72
N ALA A 369 -26.89 9.72 24.83
CA ALA A 369 -26.59 8.33 25.14
C ALA A 369 -25.08 8.12 25.45
N ILE A 370 -24.17 8.73 24.68
CA ILE A 370 -22.72 8.70 24.93
C ILE A 370 -22.40 9.34 26.29
N TYR A 371 -22.95 10.51 26.55
CA TYR A 371 -22.81 11.25 27.80
C TYR A 371 -23.27 10.41 29.01
N ASN A 372 -24.50 9.87 28.95
CA ASN A 372 -25.04 9.04 30.01
C ASN A 372 -24.22 7.76 30.24
N ARG A 373 -23.81 7.09 29.15
CA ARG A 373 -22.96 5.89 29.21
C ARG A 373 -21.65 6.15 29.92
N PHE A 374 -20.99 7.27 29.62
CA PHE A 374 -19.71 7.64 30.25
C PHE A 374 -19.85 7.86 31.77
N LEU A 375 -20.98 8.45 32.20
CA LEU A 375 -21.28 8.68 33.61
C LEU A 375 -21.96 7.48 34.30
N GLY A 376 -22.02 6.30 33.66
CA GLY A 376 -22.62 5.10 34.24
C GLY A 376 -24.16 5.12 34.33
N ARG A 377 -24.82 6.01 33.57
CA ARG A 377 -26.29 6.16 33.54
C ARG A 377 -26.91 5.33 32.40
N GLY A 378 -28.22 5.14 32.44
CA GLY A 378 -28.96 4.48 31.37
C GLY A 378 -29.00 5.32 30.07
N PHE A 379 -28.88 4.67 28.91
CA PHE A 379 -28.78 5.35 27.60
C PHE A 379 -29.95 6.34 27.31
N GLY A 380 -31.14 6.03 27.75
CA GLY A 380 -32.34 6.81 27.50
C GLY A 380 -32.71 7.82 28.62
N GLU A 381 -31.88 7.90 29.67
CA GLU A 381 -32.16 8.80 30.77
C GLU A 381 -32.15 10.28 30.34
N ARG A 382 -33.02 11.07 30.94
CA ARG A 382 -33.02 12.53 30.76
C ARG A 382 -31.83 13.12 31.51
N LEU A 383 -31.27 14.18 30.94
CA LEU A 383 -30.22 14.94 31.63
C LEU A 383 -30.75 15.55 32.92
N PRO A 384 -30.04 15.43 34.04
CA PRO A 384 -30.36 16.17 35.26
C PRO A 384 -30.39 17.68 35.00
N ARG A 385 -31.18 18.39 35.78
CA ARG A 385 -31.33 19.84 35.63
C ARG A 385 -29.98 20.58 35.75
N ASP A 386 -29.16 20.22 36.71
CA ASP A 386 -27.85 20.85 36.93
C ASP A 386 -26.88 20.62 35.77
N ASP A 387 -26.94 19.42 35.15
CA ASP A 387 -26.13 19.11 33.95
C ASP A 387 -26.67 19.88 32.73
N THR A 388 -27.97 19.99 32.57
CA THR A 388 -28.57 20.77 31.50
C THR A 388 -28.19 22.25 31.61
N GLU A 389 -28.27 22.84 32.81
CA GLU A 389 -27.88 24.22 33.05
C GLU A 389 -26.35 24.44 32.79
N PHE A 390 -25.52 23.47 33.13
CA PHE A 390 -24.11 23.53 32.84
C PHE A 390 -23.82 23.47 31.33
N LEU A 391 -24.41 22.50 30.61
CA LEU A 391 -24.23 22.35 29.18
C LEU A 391 -24.71 23.59 28.41
N LEU A 392 -25.83 24.19 28.80
CA LEU A 392 -26.29 25.43 28.19
C LEU A 392 -25.34 26.61 28.41
N ARG A 393 -24.63 26.65 29.55
CA ARG A 393 -23.60 27.67 29.80
C ARG A 393 -22.39 27.51 28.89
N LEU A 394 -21.96 26.26 28.59
CA LEU A 394 -20.86 26.00 27.66
C LEU A 394 -21.08 26.65 26.28
N ARG A 395 -22.33 26.75 25.83
CA ARG A 395 -22.70 27.35 24.53
C ARG A 395 -22.20 28.80 24.37
N LEU A 396 -22.03 29.51 25.45
CA LEU A 396 -21.62 30.93 25.46
C LEU A 396 -20.10 31.11 25.62
N MET A 397 -19.35 30.02 25.71
CA MET A 397 -17.90 30.03 25.91
C MET A 397 -17.16 29.72 24.60
N PRO A 398 -15.93 30.23 24.45
CA PRO A 398 -15.03 29.73 23.42
C PRO A 398 -14.75 28.22 23.57
N PRO A 399 -14.38 27.49 22.52
CA PRO A 399 -14.14 26.04 22.58
C PRO A 399 -13.11 25.64 23.64
N GLU A 400 -12.06 26.43 23.84
CA GLU A 400 -11.01 26.15 24.83
C GLU A 400 -11.56 26.26 26.27
N GLU A 401 -12.25 27.33 26.58
CA GLU A 401 -12.85 27.54 27.92
C GLU A 401 -13.94 26.48 28.20
N ALA A 402 -14.75 26.14 27.19
CA ALA A 402 -15.75 25.08 27.31
C ALA A 402 -15.13 23.70 27.56
N PHE A 403 -13.99 23.41 26.93
CA PHE A 403 -13.20 22.21 27.19
C PHE A 403 -12.71 22.17 28.62
N GLU A 404 -12.02 23.21 29.08
CA GLU A 404 -11.47 23.28 30.45
C GLU A 404 -12.55 23.16 31.53
N ASN A 405 -13.68 23.87 31.34
CA ASN A 405 -14.80 23.77 32.27
C ASN A 405 -15.41 22.36 32.30
N THR A 406 -15.45 21.67 31.16
CA THR A 406 -15.91 20.28 31.10
C THR A 406 -14.96 19.35 31.84
N VAL A 407 -13.64 19.46 31.61
CA VAL A 407 -12.61 18.65 32.29
C VAL A 407 -12.68 18.85 33.80
N MET A 408 -12.77 20.10 34.28
CA MET A 408 -12.86 20.41 35.70
C MET A 408 -14.13 19.90 36.36
N ARG A 409 -15.31 20.10 35.72
CA ARG A 409 -16.60 19.70 36.31
C ARG A 409 -16.69 18.21 36.55
N TYR A 410 -16.21 17.41 35.58
CA TYR A 410 -16.32 15.95 35.62
C TYR A 410 -15.05 15.26 36.16
N GLY A 411 -14.04 16.02 36.58
CA GLY A 411 -12.78 15.47 37.10
C GLY A 411 -12.11 14.54 36.12
N LEU A 412 -12.08 14.89 34.82
CA LEU A 412 -11.51 14.04 33.79
C LEU A 412 -9.98 13.99 33.87
N GLY A 413 -9.37 12.88 33.45
CA GLY A 413 -7.92 12.74 33.48
C GLY A 413 -7.40 12.01 34.72
N CYS A 414 -8.17 11.08 35.28
CA CYS A 414 -7.74 10.26 36.40
C CYS A 414 -6.72 9.18 36.06
N SER A 415 -6.58 8.84 34.76
CA SER A 415 -5.58 7.91 34.26
C SER A 415 -4.57 8.62 33.36
N ASP A 416 -3.34 8.12 33.29
CA ASP A 416 -2.29 8.66 32.41
C ASP A 416 -2.70 8.57 30.93
N GLU A 417 -3.49 7.55 30.57
CA GLU A 417 -4.02 7.36 29.24
C GLU A 417 -5.03 8.47 28.89
N ASP A 418 -6.01 8.75 29.75
CA ASP A 418 -7.01 9.80 29.55
C ASP A 418 -6.37 11.19 29.45
N ILE A 419 -5.35 11.47 30.28
CA ILE A 419 -4.60 12.73 30.24
C ILE A 419 -4.00 12.96 28.85
N SER A 420 -3.37 11.93 28.26
CA SER A 420 -2.74 12.02 26.95
C SER A 420 -3.76 12.37 25.85
N TYR A 421 -4.94 11.75 25.90
CA TYR A 421 -6.02 12.04 24.96
C TYR A 421 -6.64 13.42 25.16
N LEU A 422 -6.82 13.86 26.39
CA LEU A 422 -7.33 15.20 26.70
C LEU A 422 -6.36 16.29 26.29
N GLN A 423 -5.05 16.10 26.52
CA GLN A 423 -4.02 17.03 26.04
C GLN A 423 -4.01 17.14 24.52
N ALA A 424 -4.12 16.01 23.82
CA ALA A 424 -4.19 16.00 22.37
C ALA A 424 -5.47 16.70 21.85
N LEU A 425 -6.63 16.51 22.49
CA LEU A 425 -7.84 17.24 22.14
C LEU A 425 -7.67 18.76 22.37
N HIS A 426 -7.09 19.15 23.49
CA HIS A 426 -6.82 20.55 23.80
C HIS A 426 -5.89 21.19 22.75
N GLU A 427 -4.82 20.50 22.36
CA GLU A 427 -3.94 20.95 21.29
C GLU A 427 -4.71 21.15 19.97
N GLN A 428 -5.61 20.23 19.60
CA GLN A 428 -6.44 20.38 18.39
C GLN A 428 -7.39 21.57 18.49
N ILE A 429 -7.94 21.88 19.67
CA ILE A 429 -8.75 23.09 19.89
C ILE A 429 -7.90 24.35 19.68
N ILE A 430 -6.70 24.39 20.24
CA ILE A 430 -5.77 25.52 20.08
C ILE A 430 -5.38 25.69 18.60
N VAL A 431 -5.06 24.61 17.89
CA VAL A 431 -4.73 24.65 16.46
C VAL A 431 -5.89 25.20 15.65
N PHE A 432 -7.12 24.76 15.95
CA PHE A 432 -8.32 25.29 15.30
C PHE A 432 -8.51 26.79 15.55
N THR A 433 -8.45 27.23 16.81
CA THR A 433 -8.72 28.62 17.20
C THR A 433 -7.66 29.62 16.71
N LYS A 434 -6.44 29.16 16.42
CA LYS A 434 -5.39 30.00 15.79
C LYS A 434 -5.73 30.45 14.37
N SER A 435 -6.48 29.65 13.63
CA SER A 435 -6.75 29.86 12.20
C SER A 435 -8.23 30.12 11.89
N ASN A 436 -9.11 29.97 12.89
CA ASN A 436 -10.57 30.09 12.70
C ASN A 436 -11.19 30.92 13.84
N VAL A 437 -12.44 31.33 13.63
CA VAL A 437 -13.21 31.94 14.70
C VAL A 437 -13.43 30.94 15.83
N ALA A 438 -13.19 31.36 17.07
CA ALA A 438 -13.31 30.54 18.27
C ALA A 438 -14.80 30.30 18.63
N ASP A 439 -15.48 29.48 17.82
CA ASP A 439 -16.90 29.14 17.88
C ASP A 439 -17.10 27.62 17.97
N ILE A 440 -17.93 27.15 18.90
CA ILE A 440 -18.17 25.71 19.14
C ILE A 440 -18.77 25.01 17.91
N PRO A 441 -19.84 25.50 17.27
CA PRO A 441 -20.36 24.91 16.06
C PRO A 441 -19.35 24.73 14.93
N LEU A 442 -18.51 25.74 14.68
CA LEU A 442 -17.44 25.68 13.68
C LEU A 442 -16.36 24.66 14.05
N PHE A 443 -15.96 24.63 15.33
CA PHE A 443 -15.04 23.60 15.84
C PHE A 443 -15.60 22.20 15.67
N LEU A 444 -16.88 21.97 16.00
CA LEU A 444 -17.50 20.65 15.88
C LEU A 444 -17.65 20.17 14.41
N SER A 445 -17.86 21.09 13.47
CA SER A 445 -17.81 20.77 12.04
C SER A 445 -16.41 20.34 11.61
N TRP A 446 -15.41 21.15 11.93
CA TRP A 446 -14.00 20.83 11.66
C TRP A 446 -13.56 19.54 12.35
N TRP A 447 -14.01 19.31 13.60
CA TRP A 447 -13.73 18.09 14.34
C TRP A 447 -14.25 16.85 13.61
N THR A 448 -15.48 16.92 13.11
CA THR A 448 -16.10 15.81 12.36
C THR A 448 -15.35 15.48 11.07
N GLU A 449 -14.89 16.51 10.36
CA GLU A 449 -14.23 16.37 9.06
C GLU A 449 -12.74 15.99 9.19
N LYS A 450 -12.03 16.59 10.13
CA LYS A 450 -10.57 16.53 10.22
C LYS A 450 -10.03 16.13 11.60
N GLY A 451 -10.54 16.76 12.68
CA GLY A 451 -9.96 16.64 14.02
C GLY A 451 -10.07 15.23 14.59
N SER A 452 -11.20 14.57 14.40
CA SER A 452 -11.48 13.24 14.95
C SER A 452 -10.53 12.14 14.43
N THR A 453 -9.88 12.34 13.30
CA THR A 453 -8.95 11.38 12.68
C THR A 453 -7.49 11.59 13.10
N LYS A 454 -7.19 12.65 13.85
CA LYS A 454 -5.84 12.90 14.37
C LYS A 454 -5.44 11.85 15.40
N SER A 455 -4.15 11.54 15.45
CA SER A 455 -3.59 10.55 16.39
C SER A 455 -2.64 11.22 17.37
N ILE A 456 -2.57 10.69 18.60
CA ILE A 456 -1.52 11.06 19.55
C ILE A 456 -0.18 10.46 19.08
N PRO A 457 0.95 11.17 19.31
CA PRO A 457 2.27 10.57 19.16
C PRO A 457 2.41 9.33 20.05
N MET A 458 3.00 8.27 19.51
CA MET A 458 3.21 7.03 20.24
C MET A 458 4.06 7.29 21.49
N PRO A 459 3.62 6.90 22.70
CA PRO A 459 4.45 7.04 23.89
C PRO A 459 5.74 6.23 23.73
N SER A 460 6.90 6.88 23.77
CA SER A 460 8.18 6.19 23.77
C SER A 460 8.36 5.49 25.14
N GLY A 461 8.36 4.15 25.16
CA GLY A 461 8.74 3.36 26.34
C GLY A 461 7.64 2.49 26.97
N GLY A 462 6.48 2.36 26.39
CA GLY A 462 5.45 1.40 26.85
C GLY A 462 5.87 -0.05 26.60
N ASN A 463 5.76 -0.94 27.60
CA ASN A 463 5.96 -2.38 27.42
C ASN A 463 4.69 -3.01 26.82
N ALA A 464 4.43 -2.75 25.54
CA ALA A 464 3.27 -3.23 24.79
C ALA A 464 3.67 -3.69 23.38
N ILE A 465 2.94 -4.65 22.84
CA ILE A 465 3.16 -5.22 21.52
C ILE A 465 2.84 -4.16 20.44
N THR A 466 3.79 -3.90 19.57
CA THR A 466 3.58 -2.97 18.45
C THR A 466 2.88 -3.69 17.29
N ILE A 467 1.73 -3.17 16.84
CA ILE A 467 1.08 -3.65 15.61
C ILE A 467 1.14 -2.53 14.58
N ASP A 468 1.85 -2.76 13.48
CA ASP A 468 2.04 -1.73 12.46
C ASP A 468 1.93 -2.30 11.05
N THR A 469 1.72 -1.42 10.06
CA THR A 469 1.80 -1.83 8.67
C THR A 469 3.25 -1.95 8.21
N ILE A 470 3.53 -2.86 7.27
CA ILE A 470 4.87 -3.07 6.70
C ILE A 470 5.45 -1.74 6.17
N HIS A 471 4.63 -0.90 5.52
CA HIS A 471 5.07 0.40 5.00
C HIS A 471 5.61 1.33 6.11
N ARG A 472 4.97 1.34 7.27
CA ARG A 472 5.38 2.20 8.38
C ARG A 472 6.57 1.66 9.16
N SER A 473 6.73 0.34 9.16
CA SER A 473 7.87 -0.31 9.79
C SER A 473 9.18 -0.13 9.02
N LYS A 474 9.13 0.44 7.80
CA LYS A 474 10.34 0.75 7.03
C LYS A 474 11.29 1.65 7.85
N GLY A 475 12.57 1.34 7.85
CA GLY A 475 13.57 2.02 8.68
C GLY A 475 13.66 1.50 10.12
N LEU A 476 12.59 0.93 10.68
CA LEU A 476 12.57 0.40 12.05
C LEU A 476 13.15 -1.03 12.12
N GLY A 477 13.42 -1.49 13.33
CA GLY A 477 13.86 -2.88 13.58
C GLY A 477 13.46 -3.33 14.97
N HIS A 478 12.90 -4.55 15.08
CA HIS A 478 12.36 -5.13 16.30
C HIS A 478 13.09 -6.43 16.65
N LYS A 479 13.18 -6.80 17.94
CA LYS A 479 13.83 -8.04 18.32
C LYS A 479 13.08 -9.26 17.76
N ALA A 480 11.77 -9.32 17.96
CA ALA A 480 10.91 -10.37 17.43
C ALA A 480 9.83 -9.78 16.51
N VAL A 481 9.68 -10.36 15.32
CA VAL A 481 8.70 -9.94 14.32
C VAL A 481 7.76 -11.09 13.97
N ILE A 482 6.45 -10.82 14.01
CA ILE A 482 5.39 -11.73 13.59
C ILE A 482 4.72 -11.16 12.34
N ILE A 483 4.59 -11.97 11.28
CA ILE A 483 3.88 -11.62 10.04
C ILE A 483 2.68 -12.57 9.89
N PRO A 484 1.49 -12.22 10.46
CA PRO A 484 0.38 -13.16 10.60
C PRO A 484 -0.39 -13.43 9.30
N TYR A 485 -0.30 -12.55 8.31
CA TYR A 485 -1.02 -12.64 7.04
C TYR A 485 -0.06 -12.50 5.85
N CYS A 486 1.00 -13.32 5.82
CA CYS A 486 2.01 -13.26 4.76
C CYS A 486 1.50 -13.90 3.45
N ASN A 487 0.36 -13.42 2.94
CA ASN A 487 -0.27 -13.97 1.73
C ASN A 487 -1.01 -12.89 0.89
N TRP A 488 -0.39 -11.73 0.67
CA TRP A 488 -0.96 -10.71 -0.21
C TRP A 488 -0.71 -11.02 -1.69
N SER A 489 -1.53 -10.41 -2.57
CA SER A 489 -1.38 -10.52 -4.01
C SER A 489 -0.08 -9.86 -4.48
N LEU A 490 0.58 -10.47 -5.45
CA LEU A 490 1.73 -9.89 -6.16
C LEU A 490 1.27 -8.90 -7.24
N THR A 491 0.06 -9.05 -7.75
CA THR A 491 -0.50 -8.22 -8.83
C THR A 491 -1.26 -7.01 -8.31
N THR A 492 -1.32 -5.98 -9.13
CA THR A 492 -2.21 -4.82 -8.92
C THR A 492 -3.67 -5.25 -8.86
N LYS A 493 -4.42 -4.68 -7.93
CA LYS A 493 -5.84 -4.97 -7.77
C LYS A 493 -6.62 -4.57 -9.02
N THR A 494 -7.45 -5.46 -9.52
CA THR A 494 -8.39 -5.16 -10.61
C THR A 494 -9.25 -3.93 -10.29
N GLY A 495 -9.35 -3.01 -11.25
CA GLY A 495 -10.07 -1.75 -11.10
C GLY A 495 -9.23 -0.59 -10.53
N THR A 496 -7.96 -0.81 -10.20
CA THR A 496 -7.01 0.28 -9.92
C THR A 496 -6.87 1.15 -11.17
N VAL A 497 -6.86 2.47 -11.01
CA VAL A 497 -6.66 3.39 -12.14
C VAL A 497 -5.17 3.50 -12.45
N VAL A 498 -4.83 3.25 -13.72
CA VAL A 498 -3.49 3.42 -14.29
C VAL A 498 -3.57 4.47 -15.38
N TRP A 499 -2.65 5.42 -15.38
CA TRP A 499 -2.50 6.38 -16.47
C TRP A 499 -1.81 5.69 -17.63
N SER A 500 -2.49 5.60 -18.77
CA SER A 500 -2.05 4.83 -19.92
C SER A 500 -2.07 5.67 -21.17
N GLY A 501 -1.01 5.52 -21.99
CA GLY A 501 -0.94 6.04 -23.35
C GLY A 501 -1.17 4.92 -24.36
N ALA A 502 -1.96 5.18 -25.39
CA ALA A 502 -2.11 4.23 -26.50
C ALA A 502 -0.89 4.28 -27.44
N GLU A 503 -0.66 3.20 -28.18
CA GLU A 503 0.37 3.12 -29.23
C GLU A 503 0.21 4.29 -30.24
N GLU A 504 1.32 4.92 -30.63
CA GLU A 504 1.32 6.16 -31.44
C GLU A 504 0.50 6.08 -32.73
N ASP A 505 0.55 4.95 -33.42
CA ASP A 505 -0.17 4.73 -34.67
C ASP A 505 -1.60 4.21 -34.49
N SER A 506 -2.12 4.18 -33.27
CA SER A 506 -3.44 3.65 -32.96
C SER A 506 -4.52 4.75 -32.90
N PRO A 507 -5.80 4.44 -33.23
CA PRO A 507 -6.88 5.43 -33.12
C PRO A 507 -7.01 6.06 -31.71
N PRO A 508 -6.79 5.35 -30.60
CA PRO A 508 -6.81 5.95 -29.26
C PRO A 508 -5.64 6.88 -28.95
N ALA A 509 -4.55 6.90 -29.73
CA ALA A 509 -3.38 7.74 -29.47
C ALA A 509 -3.70 9.24 -29.42
N ALA A 510 -4.70 9.68 -30.16
CA ALA A 510 -5.16 11.08 -30.16
C ALA A 510 -5.65 11.56 -28.79
N VAL A 511 -5.99 10.66 -27.86
CA VAL A 511 -6.44 11.01 -26.50
C VAL A 511 -5.26 11.35 -25.59
N GLY A 512 -4.03 10.93 -25.92
CA GLY A 512 -2.86 11.05 -25.08
C GLY A 512 -2.91 10.14 -23.85
N GLN A 513 -2.48 10.65 -22.70
CA GLN A 513 -2.55 9.93 -21.42
C GLN A 513 -3.98 9.93 -20.87
N PHE A 514 -4.48 8.76 -20.52
CA PHE A 514 -5.86 8.58 -20.07
C PHE A 514 -5.94 7.63 -18.86
N PRO A 515 -6.82 7.89 -17.88
CA PRO A 515 -7.01 6.99 -16.73
C PRO A 515 -7.80 5.75 -17.14
N VAL A 516 -7.14 4.60 -17.11
CA VAL A 516 -7.71 3.30 -17.48
C VAL A 516 -7.79 2.40 -16.25
N HIS A 517 -8.86 1.65 -16.08
CA HIS A 517 -8.94 0.62 -15.05
C HIS A 517 -8.07 -0.59 -15.39
N TYR A 518 -7.09 -0.90 -14.53
CA TYR A 518 -6.27 -2.09 -14.65
C TYR A 518 -7.13 -3.35 -14.59
N LYS A 519 -7.17 -4.08 -15.67
CA LYS A 519 -7.91 -5.34 -15.80
C LYS A 519 -7.44 -6.14 -17.02
N LYS A 520 -7.77 -7.42 -17.04
CA LYS A 520 -7.32 -8.36 -18.09
C LYS A 520 -7.66 -7.92 -19.52
N ALA A 521 -8.72 -7.13 -19.73
CA ALA A 521 -9.05 -6.59 -21.05
C ALA A 521 -7.95 -5.69 -21.64
N MET A 522 -7.07 -5.11 -20.82
CA MET A 522 -5.93 -4.31 -21.29
C MET A 522 -4.91 -5.16 -22.05
N GLU A 523 -4.74 -6.45 -21.74
CA GLU A 523 -3.82 -7.35 -22.46
C GLU A 523 -4.02 -7.36 -23.97
N ASN A 524 -5.29 -7.27 -24.41
CA ASN A 524 -5.68 -7.27 -25.80
C ASN A 524 -6.29 -5.91 -26.19
N SER A 525 -5.57 -4.82 -25.90
CA SER A 525 -5.95 -3.46 -26.22
C SER A 525 -4.71 -2.68 -26.71
N HIS A 526 -4.90 -1.44 -27.15
CA HIS A 526 -3.80 -0.52 -27.45
C HIS A 526 -3.10 0.03 -26.17
N PHE A 527 -3.53 -0.39 -25.00
CA PHE A 527 -2.91 -0.12 -23.70
C PHE A 527 -2.15 -1.34 -23.15
N ALA A 528 -1.86 -2.34 -23.98
CA ALA A 528 -1.20 -3.57 -23.54
C ALA A 528 0.19 -3.31 -22.97
N ALA A 529 0.93 -2.34 -23.51
CA ALA A 529 2.24 -1.95 -23.00
C ALA A 529 2.19 -1.57 -21.51
N ASP A 530 1.24 -0.70 -21.12
CA ASP A 530 1.09 -0.27 -19.75
C ASP A 530 0.53 -1.36 -18.84
N TYR A 531 -0.29 -2.27 -19.37
CA TYR A 531 -0.71 -3.46 -18.65
C TYR A 531 0.48 -4.32 -18.20
N TYR A 532 1.40 -4.65 -19.13
CA TYR A 532 2.55 -5.48 -18.81
C TYR A 532 3.59 -4.75 -17.96
N ARG A 533 3.81 -3.44 -18.18
CA ARG A 533 4.64 -2.62 -17.28
C ARG A 533 4.10 -2.64 -15.85
N GLU A 534 2.81 -2.37 -15.68
CA GLU A 534 2.18 -2.38 -14.35
C GLU A 534 2.23 -3.78 -13.73
N TYR A 535 2.04 -4.82 -14.54
CA TYR A 535 2.15 -6.20 -14.07
C TYR A 535 3.54 -6.48 -13.50
N VAL A 536 4.60 -6.22 -14.24
CA VAL A 536 5.99 -6.43 -13.79
C VAL A 536 6.31 -5.59 -12.56
N MET A 537 6.00 -4.29 -12.62
CA MET A 537 6.31 -3.37 -11.51
C MET A 537 5.54 -3.71 -10.24
N SER A 538 4.29 -4.15 -10.33
CA SER A 538 3.53 -4.59 -9.16
C SER A 538 4.12 -5.82 -8.48
N HIS A 539 4.75 -6.72 -9.24
CA HIS A 539 5.45 -7.88 -8.68
C HIS A 539 6.72 -7.46 -7.94
N VAL A 540 7.52 -6.56 -8.52
CA VAL A 540 8.67 -5.96 -7.83
C VAL A 540 8.25 -5.26 -6.55
N ASP A 541 7.21 -4.42 -6.59
CA ASP A 541 6.69 -3.70 -5.40
C ASP A 541 6.29 -4.65 -4.27
N ASN A 542 5.58 -5.73 -4.59
CA ASN A 542 5.09 -6.67 -3.59
C ASN A 542 6.17 -7.62 -3.08
N LEU A 543 7.19 -7.93 -3.89
CA LEU A 543 8.42 -8.59 -3.44
C LEU A 543 9.24 -7.66 -2.54
N ASN A 544 9.37 -6.38 -2.88
CA ASN A 544 10.03 -5.38 -2.04
C ASN A 544 9.33 -5.23 -0.69
N LEU A 545 8.00 -5.23 -0.70
CA LEU A 545 7.23 -5.22 0.54
C LEU A 545 7.51 -6.47 1.41
N PHE A 546 7.65 -7.63 0.78
CA PHE A 546 8.05 -8.86 1.45
C PHE A 546 9.46 -8.75 2.04
N TYR A 547 10.42 -8.30 1.25
CA TYR A 547 11.78 -8.05 1.72
C TYR A 547 11.83 -7.08 2.92
N VAL A 548 11.10 -5.96 2.83
CA VAL A 548 11.00 -5.00 3.94
C VAL A 548 10.42 -5.66 5.18
N ALA A 549 9.35 -6.45 5.06
CA ALA A 549 8.73 -7.14 6.20
C ALA A 549 9.71 -8.08 6.91
N LEU A 550 10.45 -8.89 6.14
CA LEU A 550 11.40 -9.85 6.69
C LEU A 550 12.59 -9.15 7.38
N THR A 551 13.11 -8.09 6.76
CA THR A 551 14.29 -7.36 7.26
C THR A 551 14.03 -6.48 8.49
N ARG A 552 12.80 -6.46 9.02
CA ARG A 552 12.51 -5.79 10.30
C ARG A 552 12.94 -6.61 11.51
N ALA A 553 13.10 -7.92 11.37
CA ALA A 553 13.49 -8.82 12.44
C ALA A 553 14.99 -8.72 12.77
N ARG A 554 15.30 -8.58 14.04
CA ARG A 554 16.69 -8.59 14.54
C ARG A 554 17.10 -9.97 15.06
N GLU A 555 16.24 -10.62 15.84
CA GLU A 555 16.56 -11.87 16.55
C GLU A 555 15.63 -13.01 16.15
N GLU A 556 14.31 -12.76 16.06
CA GLU A 556 13.32 -13.77 15.71
C GLU A 556 12.33 -13.29 14.65
N LEU A 557 12.00 -14.20 13.74
CA LEU A 557 11.05 -13.97 12.65
C LEU A 557 10.01 -15.09 12.59
N HIS A 558 8.74 -14.75 12.74
CA HIS A 558 7.62 -15.69 12.70
C HIS A 558 6.70 -15.36 11.52
N ILE A 559 6.70 -16.19 10.50
CA ILE A 559 5.89 -16.01 9.30
C ILE A 559 4.70 -16.99 9.39
N MET A 560 3.48 -16.48 9.19
CA MET A 560 2.29 -17.31 9.19
C MET A 560 1.63 -17.28 7.81
N LEU A 561 1.44 -18.46 7.23
CA LEU A 561 0.88 -18.67 5.91
C LEU A 561 -0.46 -19.42 6.02
N PRO A 562 -1.51 -18.99 5.30
CA PRO A 562 -2.63 -19.87 5.09
C PRO A 562 -2.19 -21.08 4.25
N VAL A 563 -2.77 -22.26 4.51
CA VAL A 563 -2.54 -23.41 3.63
C VAL A 563 -2.98 -23.05 2.21
N PRO A 564 -2.09 -23.17 1.19
CA PRO A 564 -2.38 -22.72 -0.16
C PRO A 564 -3.58 -23.46 -0.76
N GLY A 565 -4.53 -22.70 -1.32
CA GLY A 565 -5.62 -23.26 -2.13
C GLY A 565 -5.15 -23.56 -3.56
N ARG A 566 -5.88 -24.45 -4.27
CA ARG A 566 -5.52 -24.91 -5.64
C ARG A 566 -5.50 -23.81 -6.72
N THR A 567 -6.04 -22.63 -6.45
CA THR A 567 -6.25 -21.54 -7.44
C THR A 567 -5.47 -20.25 -7.15
N GLU A 568 -4.62 -20.23 -6.13
CA GLU A 568 -3.96 -18.99 -5.66
C GLU A 568 -2.51 -18.89 -6.14
N SER A 569 -2.26 -18.76 -7.45
CA SER A 569 -0.89 -18.77 -8.02
C SER A 569 -0.12 -17.44 -7.91
N GLU A 570 -0.79 -16.30 -7.71
CA GLU A 570 -0.15 -14.97 -7.74
C GLU A 570 -0.15 -14.30 -6.37
N ARG A 571 0.31 -15.04 -5.35
CA ARG A 571 0.41 -14.55 -3.98
C ARG A 571 1.78 -14.84 -3.38
N ILE A 572 2.24 -13.92 -2.52
CA ILE A 572 3.54 -14.06 -1.87
C ILE A 572 3.64 -15.35 -1.00
N GLY A 573 2.55 -15.71 -0.32
CA GLY A 573 2.52 -16.93 0.49
C GLY A 573 2.64 -18.20 -0.35
N THR A 574 1.99 -18.26 -1.50
CA THR A 574 2.11 -19.38 -2.46
C THR A 574 3.51 -19.45 -3.07
N LEU A 575 4.09 -18.29 -3.40
CA LEU A 575 5.45 -18.20 -3.90
C LEU A 575 6.45 -18.69 -2.86
N LEU A 576 6.36 -18.21 -1.61
CA LEU A 576 7.21 -18.65 -0.52
C LEU A 576 7.05 -20.17 -0.24
N ASP A 577 5.80 -20.67 -0.22
CA ASP A 577 5.52 -22.10 -0.04
C ASP A 577 6.19 -22.98 -1.12
N SER A 578 6.23 -22.50 -2.36
CA SER A 578 6.83 -23.23 -3.48
C SER A 578 8.35 -23.42 -3.36
N VAL A 579 9.03 -22.52 -2.63
CA VAL A 579 10.50 -22.54 -2.46
C VAL A 579 10.95 -23.13 -1.10
N ILE A 580 9.99 -23.49 -0.22
CA ILE A 580 10.26 -24.08 1.08
C ILE A 580 9.97 -25.58 1.08
N SER A 581 10.89 -26.43 1.58
CA SER A 581 10.60 -27.83 1.82
C SER A 581 9.92 -28.03 3.17
N ARG A 582 8.77 -28.75 3.17
CA ARG A 582 7.97 -29.04 4.36
C ARG A 582 8.52 -30.23 5.13
N SER A 583 8.61 -30.09 6.46
CA SER A 583 8.94 -31.20 7.36
C SER A 583 8.08 -31.10 8.62
N GLY A 584 7.06 -31.98 8.77
CA GLY A 584 6.27 -32.14 10.00
C GLY A 584 5.51 -30.90 10.47
N GLY A 585 5.01 -30.05 9.55
CA GLY A 585 4.29 -28.82 9.85
C GLY A 585 5.18 -27.57 10.02
N GLU A 586 6.48 -27.76 10.20
CA GLU A 586 7.51 -26.71 10.11
C GLU A 586 8.20 -26.80 8.75
N ALA A 587 8.50 -25.67 8.17
CA ALA A 587 9.15 -25.62 6.87
C ALA A 587 10.62 -25.20 7.02
N ARG A 588 11.49 -25.84 6.25
CA ARG A 588 12.90 -25.45 6.09
C ARG A 588 13.14 -25.04 4.64
N LEU A 589 14.02 -24.09 4.41
CA LEU A 589 14.47 -23.79 3.05
C LEU A 589 15.24 -25.00 2.51
N GLY A 590 14.89 -25.38 1.28
CA GLY A 590 15.72 -26.34 0.54
C GLY A 590 17.10 -25.74 0.30
N ASP A 591 18.11 -26.59 0.12
CA ASP A 591 19.45 -26.18 -0.31
C ASP A 591 19.32 -25.49 -1.67
N ALA A 592 19.66 -24.19 -1.72
CA ALA A 592 19.58 -23.35 -2.89
C ALA A 592 20.87 -23.41 -3.71
#